data_60abc45ab3485165f612837e3839257c
#
_entry.id   60abc45ab3485165f612837e3839257c
#
_cell.length_a   1.000
_cell.length_b   1.000
_cell.length_c   1.000
_cell.angle_alpha   90.00
_cell.angle_beta   90.00
_cell.angle_gamma   90.00
#
_symmetry.space_group_name_H-M   'P 1'
#
loop_
_entity.id
_entity.type
_entity.pdbx_description
1 polymer ?
#
loop_
_entity_poly.entity_id
_entity_poly.type
_entity_poly.pdbx_seq_one_letter_code
_entity_poly.pdbx_strand_id
1 'polypeptide(L)'
;MKTAIIYYSKHGTTERVTHLIGEKLTNKVDYISLKECPRPDIRTYDRIILRTAIYAGSPNRKVTQFCQNNQPLLEQKVIGLFICCMNEEQEAEEMNKAFPEFLQRLSIPKAILGGEFQFDKMNFIERFLTKKIAKVNSSVSKLRYDAINEFTSQIKDNHLW
;
A
#
# COMPACT_ATOMS: atom_id res chain seq x y z
N MET A 1 17.37 -12.77 4.49
CA MET A 1 15.89 -12.63 4.53
C MET A 1 15.43 -11.95 3.26
N LYS A 2 14.35 -12.46 2.68
CA LYS A 2 13.76 -11.96 1.43
C LYS A 2 12.41 -11.31 1.74
N THR A 3 12.25 -10.04 1.38
CA THR A 3 11.03 -9.27 1.63
C THR A 3 10.28 -9.03 0.32
N ALA A 4 8.96 -9.16 0.35
CA ALA A 4 8.09 -8.71 -0.75
C ALA A 4 7.26 -7.51 -0.31
N ILE A 5 7.17 -6.50 -1.18
CA ILE A 5 6.14 -5.46 -1.07
C ILE A 5 5.09 -5.76 -2.15
N ILE A 6 3.89 -6.14 -1.69
CA ILE A 6 2.80 -6.56 -2.57
C ILE A 6 1.76 -5.45 -2.65
N TYR A 7 1.41 -5.05 -3.86
CA TYR A 7 0.52 -3.92 -4.10
C TYR A 7 -0.33 -4.10 -5.35
N TYR A 8 -1.35 -3.27 -5.46
CA TYR A 8 -2.07 -3.07 -6.71
C TYR A 8 -2.04 -1.59 -7.08
N SER A 9 -1.61 -1.27 -8.30
CA SER A 9 -1.62 0.08 -8.83
C SER A 9 -2.26 0.12 -10.21
N LYS A 10 -3.13 1.09 -10.44
CA LYS A 10 -3.66 1.40 -11.79
C LYS A 10 -2.75 2.34 -12.57
N HIS A 11 -2.06 3.28 -11.90
CA HIS A 11 -1.52 4.49 -12.51
C HIS A 11 -0.06 4.82 -12.16
N GLY A 12 0.72 3.88 -11.64
CA GLY A 12 2.16 4.06 -11.41
C GLY A 12 2.56 4.98 -10.24
N THR A 13 1.71 5.88 -9.78
CA THR A 13 1.99 6.80 -8.66
C THR A 13 2.34 6.07 -7.37
N THR A 14 1.70 4.95 -7.19
CA THR A 14 1.84 4.03 -6.09
C THR A 14 3.21 3.37 -6.02
N GLU A 15 3.82 3.15 -7.17
CA GLU A 15 5.11 2.49 -7.28
C GLU A 15 6.20 3.33 -6.60
N ARG A 16 6.14 4.66 -6.74
CA ARG A 16 7.12 5.56 -6.11
C ARG A 16 7.19 5.39 -4.60
N VAL A 17 6.05 5.40 -3.89
CA VAL A 17 6.02 5.19 -2.43
C VAL A 17 6.53 3.81 -2.06
N THR A 18 6.13 2.80 -2.83
CA THR A 18 6.57 1.41 -2.65
C THR A 18 8.09 1.29 -2.78
N HIS A 19 8.69 1.94 -3.78
CA HIS A 19 10.14 1.97 -3.96
C HIS A 19 10.85 2.74 -2.84
N LEU A 20 10.33 3.91 -2.45
CA LEU A 20 10.89 4.68 -1.33
C LEU A 20 10.96 3.88 -0.02
N ILE A 21 9.96 3.03 0.24
CA ILE A 21 9.96 2.13 1.40
C ILE A 21 11.04 1.06 1.21
N GLY A 22 11.05 0.37 0.06
CA GLY A 22 11.97 -0.72 -0.19
C GLY A 22 13.44 -0.30 -0.20
N GLU A 23 13.77 0.88 -0.74
CA GLU A 23 15.12 1.45 -0.71
C GLU A 23 15.65 1.72 0.70
N LYS A 24 14.75 1.98 1.65
CA LYS A 24 15.10 2.19 3.06
C LYS A 24 15.27 0.89 3.85
N LEU A 25 14.80 -0.23 3.32
CA LEU A 25 14.99 -1.55 3.94
C LEU A 25 16.38 -2.09 3.57
N THR A 26 17.04 -2.73 4.53
CA THR A 26 18.43 -3.22 4.37
C THR A 26 18.52 -4.54 3.62
N ASN A 27 17.40 -5.23 3.42
CA ASN A 27 17.31 -6.55 2.82
C ASN A 27 16.90 -6.46 1.33
N LYS A 28 17.11 -7.57 0.60
CA LYS A 28 16.59 -7.69 -0.77
C LYS A 28 15.06 -7.58 -0.75
N VAL A 29 14.53 -6.63 -1.52
CA VAL A 29 13.10 -6.36 -1.63
C VAL A 29 12.65 -6.64 -3.07
N ASP A 30 11.65 -7.50 -3.20
CA ASP A 30 10.95 -7.73 -4.47
C ASP A 30 9.62 -6.94 -4.45
N TYR A 31 9.33 -6.28 -5.55
CA TYR A 31 8.10 -5.50 -5.73
C TYR A 31 7.12 -6.28 -6.59
N ILE A 32 5.95 -6.62 -6.04
CA ILE A 32 4.97 -7.49 -6.69
C ILE A 32 3.68 -6.73 -6.95
N SER A 33 3.44 -6.41 -8.20
CA SER A 33 2.17 -5.83 -8.65
C SER A 33 1.14 -6.93 -8.89
N LEU A 34 0.04 -6.93 -8.14
CA LEU A 34 -1.09 -7.85 -8.35
C LEU A 34 -1.83 -7.61 -9.68
N LYS A 35 -1.54 -6.51 -10.37
CA LYS A 35 -2.01 -6.27 -11.73
C LYS A 35 -1.29 -7.16 -12.73
N GLU A 36 0.02 -7.31 -12.57
CA GLU A 36 0.89 -8.06 -13.47
C GLU A 36 1.01 -9.53 -13.05
N CYS A 37 1.07 -9.79 -11.75
CA CYS A 37 1.13 -11.12 -11.15
C CYS A 37 -0.02 -11.29 -10.14
N PRO A 38 -1.23 -11.69 -10.59
CA PRO A 38 -2.40 -11.79 -9.71
C PRO A 38 -2.33 -12.87 -8.63
N ARG A 39 -1.47 -13.86 -8.81
CA ARG A 39 -1.30 -15.02 -7.90
C ARG A 39 0.19 -15.28 -7.67
N PRO A 40 0.91 -14.38 -6.98
CA PRO A 40 2.32 -14.60 -6.69
C PRO A 40 2.51 -15.76 -5.70
N ASP A 41 3.58 -16.53 -5.86
CA ASP A 41 3.97 -17.51 -4.85
C ASP A 41 4.70 -16.79 -3.69
N ILE A 42 3.97 -16.57 -2.60
CA ILE A 42 4.48 -15.88 -1.42
C ILE A 42 5.19 -16.79 -0.40
N ARG A 43 5.27 -18.08 -0.66
CA ARG A 43 5.94 -19.05 0.23
C ARG A 43 7.43 -18.80 0.30
N THR A 44 8.02 -18.31 -0.78
CA THR A 44 9.44 -18.03 -0.93
C THR A 44 9.94 -16.78 -0.23
N TYR A 45 9.04 -15.96 0.35
CA TYR A 45 9.37 -14.77 1.10
C TYR A 45 9.31 -15.01 2.60
N ASP A 46 10.25 -14.40 3.31
CA ASP A 46 10.29 -14.42 4.77
C ASP A 46 9.37 -13.36 5.37
N ARG A 47 9.26 -12.22 4.69
CA ARG A 47 8.53 -11.03 5.14
C ARG A 47 7.71 -10.43 4.02
N ILE A 48 6.54 -9.92 4.37
CA ILE A 48 5.62 -9.29 3.43
C ILE A 48 5.16 -7.93 3.96
N ILE A 49 5.20 -6.92 3.11
CA ILE A 49 4.55 -5.64 3.35
C ILE A 49 3.40 -5.55 2.35
N LEU A 50 2.21 -5.21 2.83
CA LEU A 50 1.03 -5.08 1.98
C LEU A 50 0.65 -3.62 1.82
N ARG A 51 0.28 -3.29 0.61
CA ARG A 51 -0.25 -2.00 0.27
C ARG A 51 -1.55 -2.12 -0.51
N THR A 52 -2.51 -1.27 -0.15
CA THR A 52 -3.71 -1.05 -0.95
C THR A 52 -3.93 0.43 -1.21
N ALA A 53 -4.77 0.72 -2.18
CA ALA A 53 -5.31 2.05 -2.43
C ALA A 53 -6.81 2.04 -2.17
N ILE A 54 -7.30 3.13 -1.63
CA ILE A 54 -8.73 3.36 -1.48
C ILE A 54 -9.21 4.20 -2.67
N TYR A 55 -10.24 3.72 -3.32
CA TYR A 55 -10.92 4.40 -4.41
C TYR A 55 -12.39 4.59 -4.06
N ALA A 56 -12.84 5.83 -4.01
CA ALA A 56 -14.22 6.18 -3.66
C ALA A 56 -14.69 5.47 -2.37
N GLY A 57 -13.85 5.49 -1.31
CA GLY A 57 -14.15 4.91 0.00
C GLY A 57 -14.12 3.37 0.06
N SER A 58 -13.64 2.70 -0.99
CA SER A 58 -13.57 1.23 -1.04
C SER A 58 -12.16 0.72 -1.28
N PRO A 59 -11.74 -0.34 -0.57
CA PRO A 59 -10.44 -0.98 -0.81
C PRO A 59 -10.41 -1.69 -2.16
N ASN A 60 -9.21 -1.85 -2.70
CA ASN A 60 -9.04 -2.54 -3.97
C ASN A 60 -9.38 -4.03 -3.84
N ARG A 61 -10.39 -4.49 -4.60
CA ARG A 61 -10.90 -5.88 -4.56
C ARG A 61 -9.82 -6.93 -4.84
N LYS A 62 -8.83 -6.62 -5.68
CA LYS A 62 -7.73 -7.56 -6.00
C LYS A 62 -6.84 -7.80 -4.79
N VAL A 63 -6.54 -6.75 -4.03
CA VAL A 63 -5.77 -6.87 -2.78
C VAL A 63 -6.58 -7.63 -1.73
N THR A 64 -7.85 -7.29 -1.54
CA THR A 64 -8.73 -8.00 -0.60
C THR A 64 -8.82 -9.49 -0.90
N GLN A 65 -9.06 -9.85 -2.16
CA GLN A 65 -9.15 -11.24 -2.60
C GLN A 65 -7.81 -11.98 -2.43
N PHE A 66 -6.70 -11.33 -2.76
CA PHE A 66 -5.37 -11.89 -2.53
C PHE A 66 -5.14 -12.18 -1.04
N CYS A 67 -5.50 -11.24 -0.16
CA CYS A 67 -5.36 -11.41 1.28
C CYS A 67 -6.20 -12.59 1.80
N GLN A 68 -7.46 -12.70 1.39
CA GLN A 68 -8.35 -13.79 1.78
C GLN A 68 -7.83 -15.16 1.32
N ASN A 69 -7.32 -15.24 0.09
CA ASN A 69 -6.81 -16.49 -0.47
C ASN A 69 -5.48 -16.97 0.17
N ASN A 70 -4.77 -16.07 0.84
CA ASN A 70 -3.45 -16.34 1.42
C ASN A 70 -3.40 -16.13 2.94
N GLN A 71 -4.55 -16.06 3.61
CA GLN A 71 -4.65 -15.70 5.03
C GLN A 71 -3.63 -16.43 5.92
N PRO A 72 -3.48 -17.78 5.92
CA PRO A 72 -2.58 -18.47 6.85
C PRO A 72 -1.11 -18.07 6.71
N LEU A 73 -0.67 -17.75 5.48
CA LEU A 73 0.70 -17.29 5.23
C LEU A 73 0.89 -15.82 5.59
N LEU A 74 -0.11 -15.00 5.34
CA LEU A 74 -0.04 -13.57 5.62
C LEU A 74 -0.05 -13.29 7.12
N GLU A 75 -0.82 -14.03 7.92
CA GLU A 75 -0.81 -13.92 9.38
C GLU A 75 0.57 -14.15 9.99
N GLN A 76 1.41 -14.96 9.35
CA GLN A 76 2.76 -15.29 9.81
C GLN A 76 3.84 -14.35 9.26
N LYS A 77 3.64 -13.80 8.06
CA LYS A 77 4.69 -13.14 7.28
C LYS A 77 4.51 -11.63 7.13
N VAL A 78 3.30 -11.11 7.36
CA VAL A 78 3.07 -9.67 7.19
C VAL A 78 3.71 -8.90 8.35
N ILE A 79 4.54 -7.93 7.97
CA ILE A 79 5.32 -7.11 8.90
C ILE A 79 4.95 -5.63 8.84
N GLY A 80 4.08 -5.25 7.93
CA GLY A 80 3.60 -3.87 7.81
C GLY A 80 2.49 -3.72 6.78
N LEU A 81 1.58 -2.79 7.07
CA LEU A 81 0.47 -2.41 6.21
C LEU A 81 0.52 -0.92 5.92
N PHE A 82 0.29 -0.51 4.68
CA PHE A 82 0.12 0.90 4.41
C PHE A 82 -0.89 1.19 3.30
N ILE A 83 -1.43 2.39 3.37
CA ILE A 83 -2.30 2.97 2.34
C ILE A 83 -1.73 4.29 1.85
N CYS A 84 -2.11 4.65 0.63
CA CYS A 84 -1.95 5.99 0.11
C CYS A 84 -3.34 6.63 0.02
N CYS A 85 -3.58 7.65 0.81
CA CYS A 85 -4.83 8.37 0.90
C CYS A 85 -4.58 9.88 0.76
N MET A 86 -5.45 10.57 0.02
CA MET A 86 -5.42 12.02 -0.16
C MET A 86 -6.48 12.76 0.66
N ASN A 87 -7.45 12.03 1.21
CA ASN A 87 -8.52 12.58 2.01
C ASN A 87 -8.17 12.48 3.50
N GLU A 88 -7.60 13.55 4.04
CA GLU A 88 -7.14 13.60 5.43
C GLU A 88 -8.27 13.44 6.46
N GLU A 89 -9.49 13.88 6.12
CA GLU A 89 -10.64 13.78 7.03
C GLU A 89 -11.15 12.34 7.20
N GLN A 90 -10.93 11.47 6.22
CA GLN A 90 -11.42 10.09 6.20
C GLN A 90 -10.30 9.04 6.29
N GLU A 91 -9.04 9.46 6.38
CA GLU A 91 -7.89 8.55 6.27
C GLU A 91 -7.88 7.45 7.34
N ALA A 92 -8.30 7.76 8.56
CA ALA A 92 -8.38 6.77 9.65
C ALA A 92 -9.46 5.71 9.36
N GLU A 93 -10.63 6.14 8.87
CA GLU A 93 -11.70 5.23 8.45
C GLU A 93 -11.28 4.39 7.24
N GLU A 94 -10.61 5.02 6.28
CA GLU A 94 -10.07 4.33 5.11
C GLU A 94 -9.04 3.28 5.48
N MET A 95 -8.12 3.57 6.41
CA MET A 95 -7.15 2.60 6.91
C MET A 95 -7.84 1.41 7.60
N ASN A 96 -8.87 1.66 8.39
CA ASN A 96 -9.63 0.60 9.05
C ASN A 96 -10.36 -0.33 8.06
N LYS A 97 -10.77 0.18 6.91
CA LYS A 97 -11.44 -0.59 5.86
C LYS A 97 -10.48 -1.18 4.81
N ALA A 98 -9.23 -0.73 4.80
CA ALA A 98 -8.29 -1.03 3.73
C ALA A 98 -7.95 -2.51 3.61
N PHE A 99 -7.88 -3.22 4.71
CA PHE A 99 -7.46 -4.62 4.77
C PHE A 99 -8.47 -5.48 5.51
N PRO A 100 -8.53 -6.80 5.23
CA PRO A 100 -9.34 -7.74 5.99
C PRO A 100 -9.04 -7.70 7.49
N GLU A 101 -10.06 -8.00 8.30
CA GLU A 101 -10.01 -7.90 9.76
C GLU A 101 -8.85 -8.66 10.39
N PHE A 102 -8.52 -9.85 9.87
CA PHE A 102 -7.42 -10.65 10.40
C PHE A 102 -6.07 -9.92 10.32
N LEU A 103 -5.82 -9.12 9.27
CA LEU A 103 -4.63 -8.29 9.15
C LEU A 103 -4.70 -7.04 10.05
N GLN A 104 -5.88 -6.47 10.21
CA GLN A 104 -6.08 -5.31 11.10
C GLN A 104 -5.79 -5.64 12.57
N ARG A 105 -6.03 -6.88 12.99
CA ARG A 105 -5.76 -7.36 14.35
C ARG A 105 -4.29 -7.61 14.66
N LEU A 106 -3.43 -7.71 13.63
CA LEU A 106 -2.00 -7.92 13.85
C LEU A 106 -1.37 -6.70 14.52
N SER A 107 -0.49 -6.96 15.50
CA SER A 107 0.31 -5.93 16.18
C SER A 107 1.55 -5.58 15.36
N ILE A 108 1.32 -4.99 14.20
CA ILE A 108 2.35 -4.59 13.23
C ILE A 108 2.20 -3.12 12.85
N PRO A 109 3.26 -2.44 12.38
CA PRO A 109 3.18 -1.09 11.87
C PRO A 109 2.11 -0.91 10.78
N LYS A 110 1.32 0.16 10.92
CA LYS A 110 0.31 0.57 9.95
C LYS A 110 0.50 2.04 9.64
N ALA A 111 0.52 2.41 8.35
CA ALA A 111 0.81 3.78 7.96
C ALA A 111 -0.10 4.31 6.87
N ILE A 112 -0.35 5.62 6.94
CA ILE A 112 -1.03 6.41 5.93
C ILE A 112 -0.01 7.38 5.36
N LEU A 113 0.44 7.14 4.13
CA LEU A 113 1.63 7.76 3.57
C LEU A 113 1.34 8.95 2.63
N GLY A 114 0.10 9.46 2.69
CA GLY A 114 -0.36 10.47 1.75
C GLY A 114 -0.58 9.88 0.36
N GLY A 115 -0.57 10.70 -0.65
CA GLY A 115 -0.81 10.25 -2.01
C GLY A 115 -0.40 11.28 -3.05
N GLU A 116 -0.51 10.88 -4.31
CA GLU A 116 -0.29 11.75 -5.45
C GLU A 116 -1.40 11.55 -6.47
N PHE A 117 -1.78 12.61 -7.14
CA PHE A 117 -2.52 12.56 -8.37
C PHE A 117 -1.61 12.93 -9.53
N GLN A 118 -1.33 12.00 -10.43
CA GLN A 118 -0.54 12.23 -11.64
C GLN A 118 -1.51 12.29 -12.83
N PHE A 119 -2.04 13.48 -13.13
CA PHE A 119 -3.01 13.68 -14.20
C PHE A 119 -2.47 13.22 -15.56
N ASP A 120 -1.17 13.33 -15.79
CA ASP A 120 -0.54 12.96 -17.06
C ASP A 120 -0.62 11.44 -17.34
N LYS A 121 -0.73 10.64 -16.28
CA LYS A 121 -0.86 9.17 -16.37
C LYS A 121 -2.30 8.66 -16.30
N MET A 122 -3.27 9.55 -16.12
CA MET A 122 -4.69 9.21 -16.06
C MET A 122 -5.33 9.32 -17.44
N ASN A 123 -6.25 8.39 -17.74
CA ASN A 123 -7.10 8.52 -18.93
C ASN A 123 -8.17 9.63 -18.74
N PHE A 124 -8.88 9.98 -19.80
CA PHE A 124 -9.86 11.08 -19.79
C PHE A 124 -10.95 10.88 -18.73
N ILE A 125 -11.48 9.66 -18.60
CA ILE A 125 -12.55 9.33 -17.64
C ILE A 125 -12.05 9.46 -16.21
N GLU A 126 -10.85 8.98 -15.94
CA GLU A 126 -10.21 9.04 -14.63
C GLU A 126 -9.88 10.48 -14.21
N ARG A 127 -9.39 11.30 -15.15
CA ARG A 127 -9.20 12.75 -14.93
C ARG A 127 -10.51 13.43 -14.57
N PHE A 128 -11.58 13.11 -15.29
CA PHE A 128 -12.89 13.69 -15.02
C PHE A 128 -13.42 13.31 -13.66
N LEU A 129 -13.34 12.03 -13.30
CA LEU A 129 -13.76 11.52 -11.97
C LEU A 129 -12.91 12.12 -10.85
N THR A 130 -11.60 12.19 -11.03
CA THR A 130 -10.69 12.78 -10.02
C THR A 130 -10.98 14.27 -9.81
N LYS A 131 -11.21 15.02 -10.88
CA LYS A 131 -11.62 16.43 -10.80
C LYS A 131 -12.93 16.60 -10.02
N LYS A 132 -13.89 15.73 -10.27
CA LYS A 132 -15.22 15.81 -9.65
C LYS A 132 -15.21 15.39 -8.18
N ILE A 133 -14.48 14.33 -7.84
CA ILE A 133 -14.46 13.75 -6.48
C ILE A 133 -13.45 14.45 -5.60
N ALA A 134 -12.22 14.65 -6.08
CA ALA A 134 -11.13 15.22 -5.28
C ALA A 134 -11.01 16.74 -5.40
N LYS A 135 -11.80 17.40 -6.28
CA LYS A 135 -11.75 18.84 -6.58
C LYS A 135 -10.34 19.35 -6.96
N VAL A 136 -9.54 18.50 -7.59
CA VAL A 136 -8.16 18.79 -8.02
C VAL A 136 -8.11 18.89 -9.52
N ASN A 137 -7.47 19.93 -10.04
CA ASN A 137 -7.40 20.25 -11.47
C ASN A 137 -6.01 20.03 -12.10
N SER A 138 -5.01 19.68 -11.30
CA SER A 138 -3.63 19.46 -11.73
C SER A 138 -2.99 18.35 -10.92
N SER A 139 -1.81 17.89 -11.35
CA SER A 139 -1.02 16.92 -10.59
C SER A 139 -0.66 17.50 -9.22
N VAL A 140 -0.92 16.75 -8.16
CA VAL A 140 -0.64 17.12 -6.77
C VAL A 140 0.01 15.97 -6.06
N SER A 141 1.10 16.25 -5.34
CA SER A 141 1.79 15.32 -4.47
C SER A 141 1.67 15.78 -3.01
N LYS A 142 1.11 14.92 -2.17
CA LYS A 142 1.02 15.08 -0.70
C LYS A 142 1.65 13.88 0.00
N LEU A 143 2.82 13.46 -0.47
CA LEU A 143 3.57 12.37 0.16
C LEU A 143 4.10 12.81 1.53
N ARG A 144 3.93 11.96 2.53
CA ARG A 144 4.36 12.18 3.90
C ARG A 144 5.70 11.49 4.14
N TYR A 145 6.78 12.14 3.80
CA TYR A 145 8.13 11.58 3.93
C TYR A 145 8.50 11.18 5.37
N ASP A 146 8.05 11.96 6.36
CA ASP A 146 8.26 11.64 7.77
C ASP A 146 7.53 10.36 8.16
N ALA A 147 6.29 10.18 7.72
CA ALA A 147 5.53 8.94 7.94
C ALA A 147 6.17 7.73 7.24
N ILE A 148 6.76 7.91 6.05
CA ILE A 148 7.52 6.86 5.37
C ILE A 148 8.75 6.46 6.19
N ASN A 149 9.47 7.45 6.73
CA ASN A 149 10.65 7.20 7.56
C ASN A 149 10.28 6.47 8.86
N GLU A 150 9.23 6.93 9.54
CA GLU A 150 8.74 6.32 10.77
C GLU A 150 8.28 4.88 10.52
N PHE A 151 7.46 4.64 9.50
CA PHE A 151 6.98 3.31 9.14
C PHE A 151 8.13 2.34 8.86
N THR A 152 9.13 2.77 8.10
CA THR A 152 10.29 1.93 7.79
C THR A 152 11.18 1.67 9.01
N SER A 153 11.30 2.64 9.94
CA SER A 153 12.00 2.45 11.22
C SER A 153 11.27 1.41 12.08
N GLN A 154 9.96 1.57 12.27
CA GLN A 154 9.15 0.63 13.04
C GLN A 154 9.22 -0.80 12.50
N ILE A 155 9.24 -0.99 11.17
CA ILE A 155 9.42 -2.30 10.54
C ILE A 155 10.78 -2.90 10.88
N LYS A 156 11.85 -2.10 10.91
CA LYS A 156 13.19 -2.56 11.26
C LYS A 156 13.27 -2.95 12.73
N ASP A 157 12.75 -2.10 13.60
CA ASP A 157 12.84 -2.25 15.07
C ASP A 157 12.03 -3.44 15.58
N ASN A 158 10.85 -3.69 15.00
CA ASN A 158 9.99 -4.82 15.36
C ASN A 158 10.54 -6.20 14.94
N HIS A 159 11.68 -6.25 14.27
CA HIS A 159 12.26 -7.49 13.73
C HIS A 159 13.74 -7.69 14.11
N LEU A 160 14.17 -7.05 15.18
CA LEU A 160 15.48 -7.30 15.82
C LEU A 160 15.47 -8.53 16.74
N TRP A 161 14.36 -9.32 16.72
CA TRP A 161 14.20 -10.54 17.53
C TRP A 161 14.12 -11.79 16.68
#